data_68801b4f605fb825ef6bc9b404086daf
#
_entry.id   68801b4f605fb825ef6bc9b404086daf
#
_cell.length_a   1.000
_cell.length_b   1.000
_cell.length_c   1.000
_cell.angle_alpha   90.00
_cell.angle_beta   90.00
_cell.angle_gamma   90.00
#
_symmetry.space_group_name_H-M   'P 1'
#
loop_
_entity.id
_entity.type
_entity.pdbx_description
1 polymer ?
#
loop_
_entity_poly.entity_id
_entity_poly.type
_entity_poly.pdbx_seq_one_letter_code
_entity_poly.pdbx_strand_id
1 'polypeptide(L)'
;ICTIISTGRADDFIIAMCNLIQRLTIDSLHIVGDIYDRGPGAHIIMDTLCNYHNFDIQWGNHDILWMGAASGNDSCIANVIRMSMRYGNLGTLEDGYGINLLPLATFAMDTYADDPCTIFMPKMNFADAHYNEKTLRLITQMHKAITIIQFKLEAEIIDRRPEFGMTNRKLLEKIDFERGVFVYEGKEYALCDTNFPTVDPADPYRLTEEERELVEKIHYSFMNSEKLKKHMRCLFTYGGMYLVSNSNLLYHASVPLNEDGSFKHVKIRGKEYWGRKLLDKADQLIRTAYFDEEGEEDKEFAMDYIWYMWCGPEAPLFDKDKMATFERYFVEDKELHKEKKGYYYTLRNREDVCDQILAEFGASGPHSHIINGHVPVKTIQGEQPMKANGKLF
;
A
#
# COMPACT_ATOMS: atom_id res chain seq x y z
N ILE A 1 -16.95 29.90 33.83
CA ILE A 1 -16.78 30.38 32.44
C ILE A 1 -16.01 31.70 32.45
N CYS A 2 -16.44 32.73 33.14
CA CYS A 2 -15.76 34.05 33.16
C CYS A 2 -14.27 33.93 33.53
N THR A 3 -13.93 33.11 34.53
CA THR A 3 -12.56 32.86 34.94
C THR A 3 -11.73 32.19 33.83
N ILE A 4 -12.31 31.24 33.09
CA ILE A 4 -11.64 30.55 31.99
C ILE A 4 -11.33 31.55 30.86
N ILE A 5 -12.27 32.42 30.55
CA ILE A 5 -12.10 33.47 29.53
C ILE A 5 -11.04 34.50 30.00
N SER A 6 -11.11 34.95 31.24
CA SER A 6 -10.18 35.95 31.79
C SER A 6 -8.75 35.46 31.91
N THR A 7 -8.54 34.14 32.01
CA THR A 7 -7.23 33.52 32.05
C THR A 7 -6.71 33.12 30.66
N GLY A 8 -7.43 33.40 29.57
CA GLY A 8 -7.04 33.04 28.19
C GLY A 8 -7.13 31.56 27.90
N ARG A 9 -7.86 30.74 28.68
CA ARG A 9 -7.97 29.30 28.56
C ARG A 9 -9.29 28.82 27.93
N ALA A 10 -9.95 29.66 27.21
CA ALA A 10 -11.28 29.36 26.61
C ALA A 10 -11.15 28.23 25.57
N ASP A 11 -10.13 28.25 24.72
CA ASP A 11 -9.89 27.24 23.69
C ASP A 11 -9.57 25.86 24.30
N ASP A 12 -8.69 25.82 25.30
CA ASP A 12 -8.36 24.57 26.04
C ASP A 12 -9.63 23.98 26.68
N PHE A 13 -10.50 24.80 27.22
CA PHE A 13 -11.77 24.36 27.83
C PHE A 13 -12.72 23.80 26.77
N ILE A 14 -12.86 24.48 25.63
CA ILE A 14 -13.71 24.01 24.52
C ILE A 14 -13.23 22.68 24.01
N ILE A 15 -11.93 22.55 23.77
CA ILE A 15 -11.29 21.28 23.34
C ILE A 15 -11.55 20.16 24.36
N ALA A 16 -11.36 20.42 25.65
CA ALA A 16 -11.62 19.44 26.70
C ALA A 16 -13.11 19.02 26.75
N MET A 17 -14.03 19.95 26.56
CA MET A 17 -15.46 19.65 26.50
C MET A 17 -15.84 18.86 25.26
N CYS A 18 -15.27 19.19 24.10
CA CYS A 18 -15.46 18.41 22.86
C CYS A 18 -14.95 16.97 23.01
N ASN A 19 -13.77 16.79 23.57
CA ASN A 19 -13.20 15.47 23.86
C ASN A 19 -14.07 14.68 24.85
N LEU A 20 -14.61 15.32 25.87
CA LEU A 20 -15.52 14.67 26.80
C LEU A 20 -16.82 14.23 26.11
N ILE A 21 -17.40 15.09 25.27
CA ILE A 21 -18.61 14.76 24.50
C ILE A 21 -18.36 13.58 23.59
N GLN A 22 -17.23 13.57 22.86
CA GLN A 22 -16.85 12.44 22.01
C GLN A 22 -16.77 11.13 22.80
N ARG A 23 -16.07 11.12 23.94
CA ARG A 23 -15.93 9.93 24.80
C ARG A 23 -17.25 9.43 25.38
N LEU A 24 -18.21 10.33 25.62
CA LEU A 24 -19.53 9.96 26.14
C LEU A 24 -20.53 9.53 25.05
N THR A 25 -20.27 9.90 23.80
CA THR A 25 -21.20 9.66 22.67
C THR A 25 -20.72 8.54 21.75
N ILE A 26 -19.40 8.43 21.53
CA ILE A 26 -18.76 7.45 20.64
C ILE A 26 -18.04 6.43 21.50
N ASP A 27 -18.57 5.21 21.55
CA ASP A 27 -17.98 4.12 22.33
C ASP A 27 -16.68 3.62 21.65
N SER A 28 -16.73 3.33 20.36
CA SER A 28 -15.59 2.88 19.58
C SER A 28 -15.62 3.45 18.16
N LEU A 29 -14.46 3.78 17.64
CA LEU A 29 -14.24 4.20 16.25
C LEU A 29 -13.63 3.05 15.47
N HIS A 30 -14.33 2.55 14.45
CA HIS A 30 -13.83 1.50 13.55
C HIS A 30 -13.31 2.11 12.25
N ILE A 31 -12.09 1.79 11.86
CA ILE A 31 -11.45 2.32 10.64
C ILE A 31 -11.14 1.14 9.72
N VAL A 32 -11.66 1.16 8.50
CA VAL A 32 -11.49 0.10 7.52
C VAL A 32 -10.27 0.32 6.59
N GLY A 33 -9.21 0.89 7.12
CA GLY A 33 -7.89 0.96 6.51
C GLY A 33 -7.66 2.08 5.51
N ASP A 34 -6.47 2.02 4.89
CA ASP A 34 -5.95 2.96 3.91
C ASP A 34 -5.77 4.40 4.44
N ILE A 35 -5.26 4.52 5.68
CA ILE A 35 -4.83 5.83 6.23
C ILE A 35 -3.67 6.39 5.38
N TYR A 36 -2.81 5.51 4.89
CA TYR A 36 -1.62 5.83 4.11
C TYR A 36 -1.85 5.82 2.59
N ASP A 37 -3.09 5.91 2.11
CA ASP A 37 -3.35 6.08 0.68
C ASP A 37 -2.81 7.45 0.20
N ARG A 38 -3.08 7.86 -0.97
CA ARG A 38 -2.47 8.94 -1.78
C ARG A 38 -2.56 10.35 -1.18
N GLY A 39 -3.41 10.56 -0.17
CA GLY A 39 -3.64 11.87 0.44
C GLY A 39 -2.47 12.34 1.33
N PRO A 40 -2.30 13.65 1.51
CA PRO A 40 -1.34 14.19 2.46
C PRO A 40 -1.84 14.03 3.90
N GLY A 41 -0.89 14.09 4.86
CA GLY A 41 -1.26 14.20 6.28
C GLY A 41 -1.57 12.88 7.00
N ALA A 42 -1.22 11.72 6.46
CA ALA A 42 -1.36 10.43 7.14
C ALA A 42 -0.74 10.47 8.56
N HIS A 43 0.42 11.11 8.71
CA HIS A 43 1.09 11.30 10.00
C HIS A 43 0.26 12.12 11.00
N ILE A 44 -0.54 13.09 10.54
CA ILE A 44 -1.44 13.91 11.39
C ILE A 44 -2.63 13.06 11.85
N ILE A 45 -3.19 12.28 10.94
CA ILE A 45 -4.29 11.36 11.25
C ILE A 45 -3.81 10.34 12.30
N MET A 46 -2.64 9.74 12.11
CA MET A 46 -2.06 8.79 13.06
C MET A 46 -1.74 9.42 14.42
N ASP A 47 -1.23 10.65 14.45
CA ASP A 47 -1.06 11.39 15.72
C ASP A 47 -2.39 11.54 16.47
N THR A 48 -3.47 11.79 15.75
CA THR A 48 -4.82 11.92 16.33
C THR A 48 -5.33 10.57 16.83
N LEU A 49 -5.22 9.51 16.01
CA LEU A 49 -5.71 8.18 16.36
C LEU A 49 -4.97 7.56 17.53
N CYS A 50 -3.63 7.68 17.57
CA CYS A 50 -2.83 7.16 18.69
C CYS A 50 -3.19 7.81 20.04
N ASN A 51 -3.88 8.95 20.02
CA ASN A 51 -4.41 9.64 21.22
C ASN A 51 -5.92 9.51 21.38
N TYR A 52 -6.59 8.79 20.47
CA TYR A 52 -8.04 8.60 20.55
C TYR A 52 -8.39 7.59 21.67
N HIS A 53 -9.54 7.76 22.31
CA HIS A 53 -9.86 7.02 23.52
C HIS A 53 -10.16 5.53 23.31
N ASN A 54 -10.75 5.16 22.16
CA ASN A 54 -11.04 3.78 21.79
C ASN A 54 -11.25 3.65 20.28
N PHE A 55 -10.35 2.96 19.59
CA PHE A 55 -10.45 2.72 18.15
C PHE A 55 -9.80 1.39 17.79
N ASP A 56 -10.16 0.90 16.64
CA ASP A 56 -9.47 -0.17 15.93
C ASP A 56 -9.34 0.15 14.44
N ILE A 57 -8.47 -0.58 13.76
CA ILE A 57 -8.21 -0.41 12.34
C ILE A 57 -8.04 -1.76 11.65
N GLN A 58 -8.76 -1.98 10.56
CA GLN A 58 -8.51 -3.09 9.66
C GLN A 58 -7.53 -2.63 8.58
N TRP A 59 -6.33 -3.21 8.59
CA TRP A 59 -5.23 -2.77 7.73
C TRP A 59 -5.60 -2.79 6.25
N GLY A 60 -5.39 -1.65 5.57
CA GLY A 60 -5.49 -1.53 4.13
C GLY A 60 -4.19 -1.91 3.41
N ASN A 61 -4.25 -2.03 2.10
CA ASN A 61 -3.06 -2.37 1.30
C ASN A 61 -1.99 -1.26 1.36
N HIS A 62 -2.38 0.00 1.45
CA HIS A 62 -1.43 1.09 1.64
C HIS A 62 -0.84 1.10 3.05
N ASP A 63 -1.63 0.76 4.08
CA ASP A 63 -1.12 0.63 5.45
C ASP A 63 -0.07 -0.49 5.53
N ILE A 64 -0.36 -1.67 4.94
CA ILE A 64 0.58 -2.79 4.87
C ILE A 64 1.88 -2.42 4.14
N LEU A 65 1.80 -1.64 3.08
CA LEU A 65 2.98 -1.16 2.37
C LEU A 65 3.89 -0.33 3.29
N TRP A 66 3.32 0.59 4.07
CA TRP A 66 4.07 1.39 5.04
C TRP A 66 4.56 0.55 6.23
N MET A 67 3.77 -0.43 6.68
CA MET A 67 4.20 -1.39 7.72
C MET A 67 5.40 -2.21 7.23
N GLY A 68 5.40 -2.66 5.97
CA GLY A 68 6.52 -3.35 5.33
C GLY A 68 7.76 -2.47 5.23
N ALA A 69 7.60 -1.21 4.83
CA ALA A 69 8.69 -0.24 4.80
C ALA A 69 9.29 0.00 6.18
N ALA A 70 8.46 0.13 7.21
CA ALA A 70 8.91 0.30 8.59
C ALA A 70 9.49 -0.98 9.23
N SER A 71 9.22 -2.15 8.63
CA SER A 71 9.86 -3.41 8.99
C SER A 71 11.25 -3.58 8.33
N GLY A 72 11.63 -2.70 7.42
CA GLY A 72 12.91 -2.75 6.69
C GLY A 72 12.86 -3.50 5.36
N ASN A 73 11.69 -3.71 4.76
CA ASN A 73 11.60 -4.25 3.42
C ASN A 73 11.88 -3.17 2.37
N ASP A 74 13.02 -3.27 1.68
CA ASP A 74 13.49 -2.25 0.73
C ASP A 74 12.56 -2.08 -0.48
N SER A 75 11.90 -3.15 -0.94
CA SER A 75 10.90 -3.07 -2.00
C SER A 75 9.67 -2.27 -1.54
N CYS A 76 9.23 -2.45 -0.29
CA CYS A 76 8.16 -1.64 0.30
C CYS A 76 8.59 -0.18 0.47
N ILE A 77 9.81 0.08 0.92
CA ILE A 77 10.39 1.43 1.03
C ILE A 77 10.38 2.13 -0.33
N ALA A 78 10.89 1.47 -1.37
CA ALA A 78 10.89 2.02 -2.73
C ALA A 78 9.47 2.31 -3.24
N ASN A 79 8.51 1.43 -3.00
CA ASN A 79 7.11 1.62 -3.35
C ASN A 79 6.47 2.81 -2.60
N VAL A 80 6.72 2.96 -1.29
CA VAL A 80 6.24 4.11 -0.49
C VAL A 80 6.74 5.42 -1.08
N ILE A 81 8.04 5.51 -1.38
CA ILE A 81 8.64 6.72 -1.96
C ILE A 81 8.08 7.00 -3.35
N ARG A 82 8.01 5.97 -4.22
CA ARG A 82 7.43 6.10 -5.56
C ARG A 82 5.98 6.60 -5.51
N MET A 83 5.16 6.04 -4.64
CA MET A 83 3.77 6.48 -4.47
C MET A 83 3.68 7.91 -3.97
N SER A 84 4.51 8.30 -3.01
CA SER A 84 4.56 9.67 -2.50
C SER A 84 4.96 10.67 -3.59
N MET A 85 5.92 10.31 -4.45
CA MET A 85 6.31 11.13 -5.60
C MET A 85 5.21 11.22 -6.65
N ARG A 86 4.58 10.09 -6.98
CA ARG A 86 3.51 10.04 -7.97
C ARG A 86 2.34 10.95 -7.63
N TYR A 87 2.01 11.09 -6.35
CA TYR A 87 0.87 11.88 -5.88
C TYR A 87 1.26 13.19 -5.20
N GLY A 88 2.54 13.58 -5.27
CA GLY A 88 3.03 14.85 -4.72
C GLY A 88 2.94 14.94 -3.19
N ASN A 89 3.10 13.82 -2.50
CA ASN A 89 2.93 13.69 -1.06
C ASN A 89 4.27 13.54 -0.31
N LEU A 90 5.31 14.27 -0.72
CA LEU A 90 6.63 14.21 -0.09
C LEU A 90 6.65 14.74 1.33
N GLY A 91 5.81 15.72 1.64
CA GLY A 91 5.71 16.30 2.98
C GLY A 91 5.37 15.27 4.07
N THR A 92 4.64 14.19 3.74
CA THR A 92 4.43 13.10 4.69
C THR A 92 5.73 12.37 5.02
N LEU A 93 6.63 12.15 4.04
CA LEU A 93 7.93 11.51 4.26
C LEU A 93 8.89 12.45 5.00
N GLU A 94 9.12 13.64 4.46
CA GLU A 94 10.16 14.56 4.94
C GLU A 94 9.73 15.28 6.23
N ASP A 95 8.63 16.05 6.17
CA ASP A 95 8.16 16.84 7.31
C ASP A 95 7.44 15.96 8.36
N GLY A 96 6.69 14.96 7.90
CA GLY A 96 5.90 14.08 8.75
C GLY A 96 6.74 13.08 9.52
N TYR A 97 7.64 12.38 8.84
CA TYR A 97 8.43 11.28 9.41
C TYR A 97 9.94 11.53 9.47
N GLY A 98 10.43 12.64 8.94
CA GLY A 98 11.85 12.98 8.93
C GLY A 98 12.70 12.07 8.03
N ILE A 99 12.10 11.50 6.99
CA ILE A 99 12.81 10.64 6.03
C ILE A 99 13.68 11.52 5.14
N ASN A 100 14.98 11.25 5.13
CA ASN A 100 15.94 12.02 4.32
C ASN A 100 15.96 11.54 2.88
N LEU A 101 15.41 12.32 1.97
CA LEU A 101 15.40 12.04 0.52
C LEU A 101 16.55 12.72 -0.24
N LEU A 102 17.43 13.46 0.42
CA LEU A 102 18.58 14.13 -0.23
C LEU A 102 19.51 13.15 -0.99
N PRO A 103 19.81 11.94 -0.48
CA PRO A 103 20.60 10.98 -1.26
C PRO A 103 19.93 10.59 -2.58
N LEU A 104 18.60 10.41 -2.60
CA LEU A 104 17.86 10.14 -3.83
C LEU A 104 17.83 11.32 -4.77
N ALA A 105 17.70 12.55 -4.23
CA ALA A 105 17.74 13.76 -5.04
C ALA A 105 19.10 13.92 -5.74
N THR A 106 20.20 13.71 -5.01
CA THR A 106 21.56 13.80 -5.57
C THR A 106 21.76 12.73 -6.66
N PHE A 107 21.46 11.48 -6.37
CA PHE A 107 21.56 10.38 -7.33
C PHE A 107 20.74 10.65 -8.60
N ALA A 108 19.50 11.12 -8.45
CA ALA A 108 18.62 11.39 -9.58
C ALA A 108 19.11 12.54 -10.46
N MET A 109 19.67 13.61 -9.85
CA MET A 109 20.26 14.74 -10.59
C MET A 109 21.48 14.31 -11.40
N ASP A 110 22.33 13.46 -10.85
CA ASP A 110 23.55 12.99 -11.53
C ASP A 110 23.19 11.98 -12.64
N THR A 111 22.32 11.03 -12.36
CA THR A 111 21.98 9.93 -13.26
C THR A 111 21.05 10.36 -14.42
N TYR A 112 20.12 11.26 -14.16
CA TYR A 112 19.08 11.70 -15.10
C TYR A 112 19.20 13.20 -15.47
N ALA A 113 20.41 13.75 -15.45
CA ALA A 113 20.68 15.18 -15.68
C ALA A 113 20.01 15.71 -16.96
N ASP A 114 20.16 14.99 -18.07
CA ASP A 114 19.66 15.36 -19.40
C ASP A 114 18.31 14.71 -19.75
N ASP A 115 17.75 13.89 -18.85
CA ASP A 115 16.47 13.21 -19.06
C ASP A 115 15.31 14.09 -18.57
N PRO A 116 14.32 14.39 -19.41
CA PRO A 116 13.14 15.13 -18.99
C PRO A 116 12.21 14.31 -18.11
N CYS A 117 12.33 12.98 -18.07
CA CYS A 117 11.53 12.02 -17.28
C CYS A 117 10.02 12.28 -17.33
N THR A 118 9.46 12.75 -18.44
CA THR A 118 8.11 13.32 -18.53
C THR A 118 6.99 12.38 -18.11
N ILE A 119 7.13 11.08 -18.34
CA ILE A 119 6.13 10.06 -17.95
C ILE A 119 6.04 9.89 -16.42
N PHE A 120 7.03 10.36 -15.67
CA PHE A 120 7.10 10.33 -14.22
C PHE A 120 6.59 11.61 -13.54
N MET A 121 6.01 12.53 -14.30
CA MET A 121 5.41 13.74 -13.76
C MET A 121 4.38 13.39 -12.69
N PRO A 122 4.42 14.03 -11.49
CA PRO A 122 3.45 13.80 -10.45
C PRO A 122 2.02 14.05 -10.91
N LYS A 123 1.10 13.19 -10.46
CA LYS A 123 -0.34 13.37 -10.64
C LYS A 123 -0.92 14.18 -9.48
N MET A 124 -0.83 15.49 -9.56
CA MET A 124 -1.30 16.39 -8.52
C MET A 124 -2.18 17.48 -9.12
N ASN A 125 -3.00 18.10 -8.29
CA ASN A 125 -3.71 19.30 -8.69
C ASN A 125 -2.74 20.48 -8.60
N PHE A 126 -2.21 20.92 -9.74
CA PHE A 126 -1.21 22.00 -9.81
C PHE A 126 -1.72 23.33 -9.26
N ALA A 127 -3.04 23.53 -9.10
CA ALA A 127 -3.61 24.71 -8.48
C ALA A 127 -3.27 24.81 -6.97
N ASP A 128 -3.04 23.68 -6.33
CA ASP A 128 -2.73 23.59 -4.90
C ASP A 128 -1.23 23.39 -4.62
N ALA A 129 -0.42 23.21 -5.68
CA ALA A 129 0.98 22.87 -5.56
C ALA A 129 1.88 24.11 -5.74
N HIS A 130 2.67 24.44 -4.74
CA HIS A 130 3.64 25.52 -4.76
C HIS A 130 5.04 25.10 -5.28
N TYR A 131 5.10 24.09 -6.19
CA TYR A 131 6.37 23.66 -6.76
C TYR A 131 6.76 24.54 -7.96
N ASN A 132 7.99 25.06 -7.94
CA ASN A 132 8.57 25.69 -9.13
C ASN A 132 9.05 24.61 -10.12
N GLU A 133 9.33 25.01 -11.36
CA GLU A 133 9.74 24.09 -12.43
C GLU A 133 10.97 23.25 -12.08
N LYS A 134 11.96 23.83 -11.38
CA LYS A 134 13.18 23.11 -10.98
C LYS A 134 12.88 22.01 -9.97
N THR A 135 12.06 22.31 -8.96
CA THR A 135 11.62 21.36 -7.97
C THR A 135 10.80 20.25 -8.61
N LEU A 136 9.89 20.60 -9.52
CA LEU A 136 9.07 19.63 -10.23
C LEU A 136 9.92 18.69 -11.11
N ARG A 137 10.92 19.24 -11.82
CA ARG A 137 11.88 18.45 -12.59
C ARG A 137 12.63 17.45 -11.69
N LEU A 138 13.13 17.92 -10.55
CA LEU A 138 13.85 17.08 -9.60
C LEU A 138 12.96 15.95 -9.08
N ILE A 139 11.73 16.24 -8.65
CA ILE A 139 10.76 15.22 -8.20
C ILE A 139 10.52 14.18 -9.31
N THR A 140 10.41 14.61 -10.56
CA THR A 140 10.20 13.74 -11.72
C THR A 140 11.40 12.81 -11.96
N GLN A 141 12.63 13.32 -11.83
CA GLN A 141 13.87 12.52 -11.92
C GLN A 141 13.97 11.51 -10.75
N MET A 142 13.72 11.97 -9.52
CA MET A 142 13.68 11.11 -8.32
C MET A 142 12.64 10.00 -8.46
N HIS A 143 11.48 10.33 -9.02
CA HIS A 143 10.39 9.36 -9.26
C HIS A 143 10.83 8.28 -10.25
N LYS A 144 11.50 8.63 -11.34
CA LYS A 144 12.07 7.66 -12.28
C LYS A 144 13.12 6.79 -11.59
N ALA A 145 14.07 7.39 -10.91
CA ALA A 145 15.15 6.70 -10.22
C ALA A 145 14.64 5.63 -9.26
N ILE A 146 13.75 6.01 -8.34
CA ILE A 146 13.21 5.07 -7.36
C ILE A 146 12.31 4.00 -8.00
N THR A 147 11.67 4.29 -9.13
CA THR A 147 10.84 3.32 -9.87
C THR A 147 11.71 2.22 -10.48
N ILE A 148 12.85 2.57 -11.08
CA ILE A 148 13.79 1.57 -11.62
C ILE A 148 14.39 0.71 -10.50
N ILE A 149 14.82 1.34 -9.41
CA ILE A 149 15.33 0.64 -8.22
C ILE A 149 14.26 -0.31 -7.66
N GLN A 150 13.01 0.13 -7.56
CA GLN A 150 11.89 -0.71 -7.14
C GLN A 150 11.78 -2.00 -7.96
N PHE A 151 11.83 -1.91 -9.30
CA PHE A 151 11.73 -3.10 -10.16
C PHE A 151 12.88 -4.09 -9.94
N LYS A 152 14.08 -3.59 -9.65
CA LYS A 152 15.23 -4.43 -9.31
C LYS A 152 15.04 -5.15 -7.98
N LEU A 153 14.64 -4.42 -6.94
CA LEU A 153 14.39 -4.97 -5.61
C LEU A 153 13.22 -5.97 -5.59
N GLU A 154 12.15 -5.69 -6.34
CA GLU A 154 11.02 -6.62 -6.47
C GLU A 154 11.43 -7.92 -7.18
N ALA A 155 12.29 -7.85 -8.19
CA ALA A 155 12.81 -9.05 -8.87
C ALA A 155 13.61 -9.94 -7.93
N GLU A 156 14.36 -9.38 -6.99
CA GLU A 156 15.07 -10.17 -5.97
C GLU A 156 14.11 -10.99 -5.10
N ILE A 157 12.97 -10.41 -4.69
CA ILE A 157 11.92 -11.13 -3.95
C ILE A 157 11.32 -12.23 -4.84
N ILE A 158 10.98 -11.91 -6.09
CA ILE A 158 10.38 -12.86 -7.02
C ILE A 158 11.31 -14.07 -7.26
N ASP A 159 12.62 -13.85 -7.38
CA ASP A 159 13.59 -14.92 -7.60
C ASP A 159 13.77 -15.81 -6.37
N ARG A 160 13.78 -15.25 -5.15
CA ARG A 160 13.91 -16.06 -3.94
C ARG A 160 12.59 -16.68 -3.47
N ARG A 161 11.43 -16.24 -4.01
CA ARG A 161 10.07 -16.74 -3.68
C ARG A 161 9.29 -17.18 -4.93
N PRO A 162 9.76 -18.21 -5.64
CA PRO A 162 9.05 -18.72 -6.82
C PRO A 162 7.62 -19.19 -6.51
N GLU A 163 7.34 -19.58 -5.26
CA GLU A 163 6.02 -19.96 -4.77
C GLU A 163 4.99 -18.82 -4.82
N PHE A 164 5.42 -17.56 -4.92
CA PHE A 164 4.50 -16.42 -5.11
C PHE A 164 3.91 -16.35 -6.54
N GLY A 165 4.44 -17.14 -7.48
CA GLY A 165 3.92 -17.25 -8.85
C GLY A 165 4.04 -15.95 -9.66
N MET A 166 5.00 -15.08 -9.35
CA MET A 166 5.11 -13.74 -9.91
C MET A 166 6.25 -13.56 -10.93
N THR A 167 6.88 -14.63 -11.40
CA THR A 167 8.01 -14.57 -12.37
C THR A 167 7.64 -13.79 -13.64
N ASN A 168 6.37 -13.84 -14.05
CA ASN A 168 5.86 -13.08 -15.19
C ASN A 168 5.88 -11.54 -14.98
N ARG A 169 6.15 -11.09 -13.76
CA ARG A 169 6.27 -9.66 -13.41
C ARG A 169 7.69 -9.12 -13.52
N LYS A 170 8.65 -9.95 -13.83
CA LYS A 170 10.01 -9.54 -14.22
C LYS A 170 9.96 -8.98 -15.65
N LEU A 171 9.75 -7.66 -15.78
CA LEU A 171 9.43 -7.02 -17.04
C LEU A 171 10.61 -6.28 -17.69
N LEU A 172 11.67 -5.92 -16.93
CA LEU A 172 12.86 -5.29 -17.50
C LEU A 172 13.61 -6.23 -18.47
N GLU A 173 13.62 -7.54 -18.21
CA GLU A 173 14.23 -8.54 -19.10
C GLU A 173 13.49 -8.72 -20.44
N LYS A 174 12.27 -8.15 -20.56
CA LYS A 174 11.44 -8.19 -21.77
C LYS A 174 11.62 -6.96 -22.66
N ILE A 175 12.54 -6.08 -22.30
CA ILE A 175 12.88 -4.90 -23.08
C ILE A 175 13.98 -5.25 -24.08
N ASP A 176 13.74 -4.96 -25.34
CA ASP A 176 14.79 -4.84 -26.35
C ASP A 176 15.33 -3.41 -26.29
N PHE A 177 16.43 -3.23 -25.57
CA PHE A 177 17.03 -1.90 -25.32
C PHE A 177 17.60 -1.26 -26.58
N GLU A 178 18.05 -2.06 -27.58
CA GLU A 178 18.57 -1.52 -28.83
C GLU A 178 17.45 -0.94 -29.71
N ARG A 179 16.29 -1.62 -29.75
CA ARG A 179 15.14 -1.23 -30.56
C ARG A 179 14.15 -0.31 -29.80
N GLY A 180 14.29 -0.19 -28.48
CA GLY A 180 13.39 0.59 -27.65
C GLY A 180 11.97 0.02 -27.60
N VAL A 181 11.84 -1.30 -27.64
CA VAL A 181 10.54 -1.98 -27.60
C VAL A 181 10.42 -2.93 -26.42
N PHE A 182 9.21 -3.08 -25.91
CA PHE A 182 8.83 -4.05 -24.89
C PHE A 182 8.14 -5.23 -25.55
N VAL A 183 8.67 -6.44 -25.34
CA VAL A 183 8.12 -7.68 -25.93
C VAL A 183 7.32 -8.44 -24.88
N TYR A 184 6.01 -8.51 -25.07
CA TYR A 184 5.12 -9.14 -24.11
C TYR A 184 4.10 -10.05 -24.84
N GLU A 185 4.01 -11.31 -24.42
CA GLU A 185 3.12 -12.32 -25.00
C GLU A 185 3.22 -12.42 -26.54
N GLY A 186 4.45 -12.30 -27.07
CA GLY A 186 4.72 -12.38 -28.51
C GLY A 186 4.35 -11.14 -29.33
N LYS A 187 4.00 -10.04 -28.67
CA LYS A 187 3.74 -8.73 -29.29
C LYS A 187 4.80 -7.72 -28.89
N GLU A 188 5.08 -6.80 -29.78
CA GLU A 188 6.00 -5.69 -29.55
C GLU A 188 5.21 -4.40 -29.28
N TYR A 189 5.64 -3.65 -28.28
CA TYR A 189 5.08 -2.38 -27.86
C TYR A 189 6.19 -1.34 -27.80
N ALA A 190 6.00 -0.20 -28.43
CA ALA A 190 6.95 0.91 -28.31
C ALA A 190 6.97 1.42 -26.87
N LEU A 191 8.18 1.68 -26.36
CA LEU A 191 8.35 2.28 -25.06
C LEU A 191 8.14 3.80 -25.12
N CYS A 192 7.45 4.35 -24.12
CA CYS A 192 7.27 5.80 -23.94
C CYS A 192 8.57 6.49 -23.48
N ASP A 193 9.50 5.72 -22.90
CA ASP A 193 10.80 6.17 -22.42
C ASP A 193 11.79 5.02 -22.59
N THR A 194 12.91 5.29 -23.25
CA THR A 194 13.96 4.31 -23.58
C THR A 194 15.27 4.58 -22.87
N ASN A 195 15.30 5.58 -21.98
CA ASN A 195 16.51 5.94 -21.24
C ASN A 195 16.60 5.17 -19.92
N PHE A 196 17.42 4.15 -19.87
CA PHE A 196 17.65 3.28 -18.70
C PHE A 196 19.15 3.25 -18.32
N PRO A 197 19.72 4.38 -17.85
CA PRO A 197 21.18 4.50 -17.67
C PRO A 197 21.76 3.53 -16.63
N THR A 198 20.96 3.03 -15.69
CA THR A 198 21.41 2.12 -14.63
C THR A 198 21.04 0.67 -14.88
N VAL A 199 20.40 0.36 -16.01
CA VAL A 199 20.00 -1.02 -16.35
C VAL A 199 20.99 -1.63 -17.31
N ASP A 200 21.66 -2.70 -16.88
CA ASP A 200 22.48 -3.52 -17.75
C ASP A 200 21.59 -4.53 -18.50
N PRO A 201 21.53 -4.49 -19.83
CA PRO A 201 20.70 -5.46 -20.59
C PRO A 201 21.06 -6.93 -20.36
N ALA A 202 22.31 -7.23 -19.95
CA ALA A 202 22.75 -8.58 -19.65
C ALA A 202 22.31 -9.07 -18.25
N ASP A 203 22.09 -8.13 -17.33
CA ASP A 203 21.62 -8.39 -15.95
C ASP A 203 20.75 -7.25 -15.47
N PRO A 204 19.49 -7.15 -15.97
CA PRO A 204 18.67 -5.94 -15.82
C PRO A 204 18.19 -5.66 -14.39
N TYR A 205 18.32 -6.61 -13.49
CA TYR A 205 17.90 -6.48 -12.10
C TYR A 205 19.03 -6.23 -11.12
N ARG A 206 20.29 -6.29 -11.57
CA ARG A 206 21.43 -5.97 -10.71
C ARG A 206 21.42 -4.49 -10.35
N LEU A 207 21.44 -4.19 -9.06
CA LEU A 207 21.69 -2.83 -8.58
C LEU A 207 23.12 -2.40 -8.92
N THR A 208 23.30 -1.17 -9.40
CA THR A 208 24.64 -0.55 -9.47
C THR A 208 25.17 -0.32 -8.05
N GLU A 209 26.45 -0.02 -7.92
CA GLU A 209 27.02 0.30 -6.60
C GLU A 209 26.38 1.54 -6.00
N GLU A 210 26.17 2.57 -6.82
CA GLU A 210 25.52 3.83 -6.41
C GLU A 210 24.05 3.60 -6.00
N GLU A 211 23.32 2.72 -6.71
CA GLU A 211 21.96 2.34 -6.32
C GLU A 211 21.94 1.59 -4.99
N ARG A 212 22.90 0.69 -4.74
CA ARG A 212 23.03 -0.05 -3.49
C ARG A 212 23.28 0.88 -2.32
N GLU A 213 24.27 1.76 -2.44
CA GLU A 213 24.53 2.79 -1.42
C GLU A 213 23.32 3.68 -1.15
N LEU A 214 22.58 4.03 -2.20
CA LEU A 214 21.34 4.82 -2.07
C LEU A 214 20.28 4.06 -1.27
N VAL A 215 20.03 2.80 -1.62
CA VAL A 215 19.06 1.94 -0.90
C VAL A 215 19.44 1.84 0.58
N GLU A 216 20.71 1.60 0.91
CA GLU A 216 21.18 1.53 2.29
C GLU A 216 20.93 2.84 3.07
N LYS A 217 21.20 4.00 2.45
CA LYS A 217 20.98 5.32 3.08
C LYS A 217 19.49 5.59 3.34
N ILE A 218 18.63 5.21 2.39
CA ILE A 218 17.18 5.35 2.53
C ILE A 218 16.64 4.37 3.57
N HIS A 219 17.07 3.11 3.52
CA HIS A 219 16.74 2.10 4.52
C HIS A 219 17.06 2.61 5.94
N TYR A 220 18.29 3.08 6.15
CA TYR A 220 18.71 3.66 7.42
C TYR A 220 17.78 4.79 7.88
N SER A 221 17.35 5.66 6.97
CA SER A 221 16.45 6.77 7.30
C SER A 221 15.07 6.27 7.78
N PHE A 222 14.49 5.28 7.10
CA PHE A 222 13.23 4.65 7.53
C PHE A 222 13.35 3.97 8.88
N MET A 223 14.42 3.17 9.07
CA MET A 223 14.63 2.42 10.31
C MET A 223 14.94 3.29 11.52
N ASN A 224 15.34 4.55 11.32
CA ASN A 224 15.63 5.48 12.41
C ASN A 224 14.56 6.57 12.64
N SER A 225 13.43 6.50 11.94
CA SER A 225 12.30 7.41 12.16
C SER A 225 11.49 6.99 13.39
N GLU A 226 11.72 7.65 14.52
CA GLU A 226 11.02 7.35 15.78
C GLU A 226 9.51 7.60 15.70
N LYS A 227 9.10 8.63 14.93
CA LYS A 227 7.67 8.91 14.73
C LYS A 227 7.00 7.82 13.90
N LEU A 228 7.68 7.31 12.86
CA LEU A 228 7.17 6.19 12.06
C LEU A 228 7.04 4.93 12.92
N LYS A 229 8.05 4.60 13.70
CA LYS A 229 8.01 3.46 14.65
C LYS A 229 6.84 3.58 15.62
N LYS A 230 6.60 4.76 16.21
CA LYS A 230 5.47 5.01 17.11
C LYS A 230 4.13 4.74 16.41
N HIS A 231 3.94 5.22 15.19
CA HIS A 231 2.71 5.03 14.43
C HIS A 231 2.52 3.58 14.00
N MET A 232 3.60 2.89 13.60
CA MET A 232 3.52 1.46 13.28
C MET A 232 3.13 0.62 14.50
N ARG A 233 3.74 0.88 15.67
CA ARG A 233 3.31 0.22 16.93
C ARG A 233 1.83 0.46 17.23
N CYS A 234 1.32 1.66 16.96
CA CYS A 234 -0.10 1.98 17.10
C CYS A 234 -0.96 1.11 16.14
N LEU A 235 -0.58 1.02 14.85
CA LEU A 235 -1.25 0.16 13.87
C LEU A 235 -1.25 -1.31 14.29
N PHE A 236 -0.13 -1.82 14.80
CA PHE A 236 -0.04 -3.20 15.28
C PHE A 236 -0.84 -3.45 16.56
N THR A 237 -0.92 -2.47 17.46
CA THR A 237 -1.63 -2.61 18.73
C THR A 237 -3.14 -2.59 18.55
N TYR A 238 -3.64 -1.70 17.71
CA TYR A 238 -5.08 -1.48 17.52
C TYR A 238 -5.60 -2.02 16.19
N GLY A 239 -4.75 -2.68 15.40
CA GLY A 239 -5.11 -3.16 14.07
C GLY A 239 -5.03 -4.66 13.88
N GLY A 240 -5.60 -5.10 12.75
CA GLY A 240 -5.59 -6.47 12.27
C GLY A 240 -6.15 -6.58 10.86
N MET A 241 -6.15 -7.81 10.33
CA MET A 241 -6.68 -8.08 9.00
C MET A 241 -8.22 -7.99 8.96
N TYR A 242 -8.89 -8.22 10.07
CA TYR A 242 -10.35 -8.12 10.20
C TYR A 242 -10.75 -7.93 11.67
N LEU A 243 -12.00 -7.53 11.87
CA LEU A 243 -12.65 -7.45 13.18
C LEU A 243 -14.08 -7.97 13.09
N VAL A 244 -14.53 -8.70 14.09
CA VAL A 244 -15.96 -8.99 14.32
C VAL A 244 -16.43 -8.17 15.52
N SER A 245 -17.32 -7.23 15.29
CA SER A 245 -17.87 -6.35 16.31
C SER A 245 -19.39 -6.19 16.14
N ASN A 246 -20.15 -6.36 17.22
CA ASN A 246 -21.61 -6.24 17.21
C ASN A 246 -22.27 -7.08 16.09
N SER A 247 -21.80 -8.30 15.88
CA SER A 247 -22.21 -9.21 14.80
C SER A 247 -21.89 -8.72 13.38
N ASN A 248 -21.17 -7.62 13.22
CA ASN A 248 -20.67 -7.17 11.93
C ASN A 248 -19.25 -7.64 11.72
N LEU A 249 -18.90 -7.90 10.46
CA LEU A 249 -17.54 -8.26 10.03
C LEU A 249 -16.93 -7.09 9.28
N LEU A 250 -15.83 -6.59 9.80
CA LEU A 250 -15.07 -5.49 9.21
C LEU A 250 -13.75 -6.04 8.64
N TYR A 251 -13.42 -5.72 7.40
CA TYR A 251 -12.11 -5.96 6.77
C TYR A 251 -11.92 -4.99 5.61
N HIS A 252 -10.65 -4.76 5.21
CA HIS A 252 -10.38 -3.70 4.23
C HIS A 252 -10.82 -4.05 2.82
N ALA A 253 -10.34 -5.15 2.21
CA ALA A 253 -10.46 -5.37 0.77
C ALA A 253 -11.28 -6.60 0.39
N SER A 254 -10.74 -7.82 0.51
CA SER A 254 -11.39 -9.03 0.04
C SER A 254 -11.20 -10.24 0.96
N VAL A 255 -12.11 -11.19 0.79
CA VAL A 255 -11.90 -12.59 1.16
C VAL A 255 -11.87 -13.37 -0.16
N PRO A 256 -10.71 -13.88 -0.62
CA PRO A 256 -10.56 -14.46 -1.95
C PRO A 256 -11.52 -15.61 -2.22
N LEU A 257 -12.19 -15.58 -3.36
CA LEU A 257 -13.19 -16.56 -3.79
C LEU A 257 -12.85 -17.17 -5.16
N ASN A 258 -13.31 -18.37 -5.39
CA ASN A 258 -13.40 -18.99 -6.72
C ASN A 258 -14.64 -18.49 -7.47
N GLU A 259 -14.74 -18.80 -8.76
CA GLU A 259 -15.83 -18.39 -9.64
C GLU A 259 -17.22 -18.91 -9.17
N ASP A 260 -17.25 -20.09 -8.56
CA ASP A 260 -18.46 -20.71 -8.01
C ASP A 260 -18.90 -20.12 -6.66
N GLY A 261 -18.10 -19.23 -6.07
CA GLY A 261 -18.35 -18.59 -4.77
C GLY A 261 -17.73 -19.35 -3.58
N SER A 262 -17.10 -20.49 -3.79
CA SER A 262 -16.35 -21.18 -2.73
C SER A 262 -15.09 -20.37 -2.35
N PHE A 263 -14.60 -20.55 -1.11
CA PHE A 263 -13.37 -19.90 -0.68
C PHE A 263 -12.17 -20.40 -1.49
N LYS A 264 -11.36 -19.46 -1.97
CA LYS A 264 -10.11 -19.79 -2.67
C LYS A 264 -9.09 -20.30 -1.67
N HIS A 265 -8.50 -21.47 -1.96
CA HIS A 265 -7.42 -22.04 -1.18
C HIS A 265 -6.09 -21.46 -1.66
N VAL A 266 -5.38 -20.77 -0.77
CA VAL A 266 -4.08 -20.14 -1.01
C VAL A 266 -3.02 -20.94 -0.28
N LYS A 267 -1.93 -21.30 -1.00
CA LYS A 267 -0.78 -22.01 -0.41
C LYS A 267 0.21 -21.02 0.18
N ILE A 268 0.53 -21.20 1.46
CA ILE A 268 1.58 -20.46 2.16
C ILE A 268 2.52 -21.49 2.79
N ARG A 269 3.77 -21.53 2.34
CA ARG A 269 4.79 -22.50 2.81
C ARG A 269 4.27 -23.95 2.78
N GLY A 270 3.62 -24.32 1.68
CA GLY A 270 3.12 -25.68 1.42
C GLY A 270 1.82 -26.06 2.14
N LYS A 271 1.25 -25.20 3.00
CA LYS A 271 -0.05 -25.41 3.66
C LYS A 271 -1.12 -24.53 3.01
N GLU A 272 -2.34 -25.04 2.95
CA GLU A 272 -3.49 -24.34 2.39
C GLU A 272 -4.25 -23.58 3.47
N TYR A 273 -4.60 -22.34 3.13
CA TYR A 273 -5.39 -21.42 3.95
C TYR A 273 -6.50 -20.80 3.11
N TRP A 274 -7.67 -20.60 3.71
CA TRP A 274 -8.82 -19.97 3.05
C TRP A 274 -9.69 -19.24 4.08
N GLY A 275 -10.56 -18.35 3.63
CA GLY A 275 -11.52 -17.64 4.46
C GLY A 275 -10.84 -16.97 5.66
N ARG A 276 -11.38 -17.18 6.86
CA ARG A 276 -10.84 -16.66 8.11
C ARG A 276 -9.40 -17.09 8.36
N LYS A 277 -9.08 -18.37 8.12
CA LYS A 277 -7.73 -18.90 8.35
C LYS A 277 -6.67 -18.23 7.49
N LEU A 278 -7.03 -17.79 6.28
CA LEU A 278 -6.12 -17.04 5.42
C LEU A 278 -5.82 -15.65 6.00
N LEU A 279 -6.83 -14.94 6.49
CA LEU A 279 -6.64 -13.64 7.12
C LEU A 279 -5.87 -13.74 8.44
N ASP A 280 -6.17 -14.77 9.26
CA ASP A 280 -5.42 -15.04 10.51
C ASP A 280 -3.93 -15.33 10.21
N LYS A 281 -3.64 -16.10 9.13
CA LYS A 281 -2.25 -16.40 8.74
C LYS A 281 -1.54 -15.17 8.18
N ALA A 282 -2.22 -14.34 7.40
CA ALA A 282 -1.67 -13.08 6.91
C ALA A 282 -1.35 -12.13 8.07
N ASP A 283 -2.27 -11.95 9.03
CA ASP A 283 -2.05 -11.15 10.24
C ASP A 283 -0.81 -11.63 11.01
N GLN A 284 -0.70 -12.94 11.24
CA GLN A 284 0.46 -13.52 11.89
C GLN A 284 1.77 -13.18 11.17
N LEU A 285 1.84 -13.38 9.84
CA LEU A 285 3.06 -13.13 9.07
C LEU A 285 3.43 -11.64 9.06
N ILE A 286 2.44 -10.76 8.94
CA ILE A 286 2.67 -9.31 8.99
C ILE A 286 3.28 -8.90 10.34
N ARG A 287 2.81 -9.50 11.45
CA ARG A 287 3.41 -9.28 12.78
C ARG A 287 4.81 -9.85 12.90
N THR A 288 5.04 -11.07 12.41
CA THR A 288 6.37 -11.70 12.34
C THR A 288 7.38 -10.79 11.60
N ALA A 289 6.99 -10.21 10.46
CA ALA A 289 7.86 -9.30 9.70
C ALA A 289 8.35 -8.09 10.52
N TYR A 290 7.58 -7.60 11.47
CA TYR A 290 7.93 -6.42 12.25
C TYR A 290 8.57 -6.74 13.61
N PHE A 291 8.09 -7.77 14.31
CA PHE A 291 8.44 -8.01 15.71
C PHE A 291 9.53 -9.06 15.93
N ASP A 292 9.71 -10.00 14.99
CA ASP A 292 10.70 -11.06 15.15
C ASP A 292 12.13 -10.54 14.93
N GLU A 293 13.13 -11.27 15.44
CA GLU A 293 14.53 -10.87 15.33
C GLU A 293 15.07 -11.12 13.91
N GLU A 294 16.06 -10.34 13.50
CA GLU A 294 16.74 -10.53 12.22
C GLU A 294 17.50 -11.86 12.19
N GLY A 295 17.54 -12.48 11.00
CA GLY A 295 18.25 -13.74 10.76
C GLY A 295 17.42 -15.00 11.02
N GLU A 296 16.18 -14.88 11.46
CA GLU A 296 15.24 -16.00 11.51
C GLU A 296 14.60 -16.24 10.14
N GLU A 297 14.60 -17.50 9.65
CA GLU A 297 13.99 -17.87 8.36
C GLU A 297 12.51 -17.47 8.27
N ASP A 298 11.80 -17.50 9.39
CA ASP A 298 10.40 -17.09 9.45
C ASP A 298 10.24 -15.59 9.22
N LYS A 299 11.14 -14.75 9.74
CA LYS A 299 11.15 -13.32 9.50
C LYS A 299 11.47 -12.98 8.05
N GLU A 300 12.46 -13.62 7.43
CA GLU A 300 12.81 -13.38 6.03
C GLU A 300 11.61 -13.66 5.11
N PHE A 301 10.95 -14.81 5.31
CA PHE A 301 9.72 -15.13 4.58
C PHE A 301 8.60 -14.10 4.85
N ALA A 302 8.40 -13.72 6.10
CA ALA A 302 7.37 -12.76 6.50
C ALA A 302 7.61 -11.36 5.89
N MET A 303 8.88 -10.95 5.78
CA MET A 303 9.28 -9.71 5.10
C MET A 303 8.94 -9.73 3.61
N ASP A 304 9.17 -10.86 2.93
CA ASP A 304 8.77 -11.01 1.53
C ASP A 304 7.24 -11.11 1.39
N TYR A 305 6.58 -11.76 2.34
CA TYR A 305 5.13 -11.90 2.33
C TYR A 305 4.40 -10.58 2.57
N ILE A 306 4.93 -9.66 3.37
CA ILE A 306 4.32 -8.34 3.56
C ILE A 306 4.33 -7.53 2.25
N TRP A 307 5.41 -7.64 1.44
CA TRP A 307 5.42 -7.09 0.08
C TRP A 307 4.41 -7.81 -0.83
N TYR A 308 4.30 -9.14 -0.74
CA TYR A 308 3.31 -9.91 -1.48
C TYR A 308 1.87 -9.45 -1.17
N MET A 309 1.58 -9.09 0.08
CA MET A 309 0.27 -8.55 0.48
C MET A 309 -0.10 -7.25 -0.25
N TRP A 310 0.90 -6.48 -0.69
CA TRP A 310 0.72 -5.27 -1.49
C TRP A 310 0.35 -5.57 -2.96
N CYS A 311 0.97 -6.55 -3.60
CA CYS A 311 0.88 -6.72 -5.06
C CYS A 311 0.66 -8.17 -5.53
N GLY A 312 0.60 -9.13 -4.61
CA GLY A 312 0.46 -10.55 -4.93
C GLY A 312 -0.95 -10.93 -5.42
N PRO A 313 -1.06 -11.76 -6.47
CA PRO A 313 -2.34 -12.04 -7.12
C PRO A 313 -3.36 -12.79 -6.24
N GLU A 314 -2.92 -13.49 -5.21
CA GLU A 314 -3.78 -14.21 -4.27
C GLU A 314 -3.85 -13.55 -2.89
N ALA A 315 -3.24 -12.36 -2.75
CA ALA A 315 -3.23 -11.62 -1.50
C ALA A 315 -4.61 -11.02 -1.21
N PRO A 316 -5.16 -11.20 0.00
CA PRO A 316 -6.49 -10.67 0.37
C PRO A 316 -6.62 -9.16 0.22
N LEU A 317 -5.53 -8.41 0.34
CA LEU A 317 -5.54 -6.96 0.22
C LEU A 317 -5.36 -6.46 -1.22
N PHE A 318 -4.97 -7.33 -2.16
CA PHE A 318 -4.80 -6.96 -3.56
C PHE A 318 -5.83 -7.66 -4.47
N ASP A 319 -5.87 -8.99 -4.45
CA ASP A 319 -6.84 -9.85 -5.17
C ASP A 319 -7.09 -9.42 -6.62
N LYS A 320 -5.99 -9.29 -7.38
CA LYS A 320 -5.97 -9.01 -8.83
C LYS A 320 -4.86 -9.82 -9.48
N ASP A 321 -5.01 -10.08 -10.77
CA ASP A 321 -4.07 -10.88 -11.56
C ASP A 321 -2.63 -10.30 -11.60
N LYS A 322 -2.52 -8.98 -11.59
CA LYS A 322 -1.23 -8.26 -11.63
C LYS A 322 -1.36 -6.83 -11.13
N MET A 323 -0.25 -6.26 -10.71
CA MET A 323 -0.10 -4.81 -10.52
C MET A 323 0.62 -4.22 -11.75
N ALA A 324 -0.10 -3.49 -12.58
CA ALA A 324 0.39 -2.97 -13.87
C ALA A 324 1.24 -1.68 -13.70
N THR A 325 2.28 -1.71 -12.84
CA THR A 325 3.12 -0.52 -12.59
C THR A 325 3.99 -0.19 -13.78
N PHE A 326 4.78 -1.16 -14.28
CA PHE A 326 5.65 -0.98 -15.44
C PHE A 326 4.87 -0.55 -16.66
N GLU A 327 3.80 -1.26 -16.97
CA GLU A 327 2.99 -1.02 -18.16
C GLU A 327 2.41 0.41 -18.17
N ARG A 328 1.99 0.91 -17.01
CA ARG A 328 1.40 2.27 -16.87
C ARG A 328 2.41 3.41 -17.04
N TYR A 329 3.70 3.14 -16.84
CA TYR A 329 4.76 4.11 -17.09
C TYR A 329 5.27 4.02 -18.52
N PHE A 330 5.60 2.82 -18.99
CA PHE A 330 6.42 2.63 -20.16
C PHE A 330 5.67 2.26 -21.44
N VAL A 331 4.39 1.90 -21.36
CA VAL A 331 3.62 1.45 -22.52
C VAL A 331 2.34 2.28 -22.68
N GLU A 332 2.05 2.77 -23.90
CA GLU A 332 0.82 3.54 -24.16
C GLU A 332 -0.43 2.68 -24.24
N ASP A 333 -0.32 1.41 -24.65
CA ASP A 333 -1.45 0.51 -24.83
C ASP A 333 -2.17 0.25 -23.51
N LYS A 334 -3.36 0.83 -23.39
CA LYS A 334 -4.19 0.72 -22.18
C LYS A 334 -4.71 -0.68 -21.89
N GLU A 335 -4.67 -1.59 -22.87
CA GLU A 335 -5.05 -2.98 -22.62
C GLU A 335 -4.07 -3.64 -21.64
N LEU A 336 -2.78 -3.31 -21.73
CA LEU A 336 -1.77 -3.80 -20.79
C LEU A 336 -1.92 -3.19 -19.37
N HIS A 337 -2.59 -2.04 -19.26
CA HIS A 337 -2.86 -1.39 -17.97
C HIS A 337 -4.01 -2.05 -17.20
N LYS A 338 -4.79 -2.93 -17.83
CA LYS A 338 -5.93 -3.58 -17.18
C LYS A 338 -5.43 -4.59 -16.15
N GLU A 339 -6.08 -4.57 -15.00
CA GLU A 339 -5.90 -5.49 -13.89
C GLU A 339 -7.21 -6.22 -13.67
N LYS A 340 -7.20 -7.55 -13.84
CA LYS A 340 -8.39 -8.38 -13.63
C LYS A 340 -8.56 -8.64 -12.13
N LYS A 341 -9.66 -8.17 -11.59
CA LYS A 341 -10.01 -8.38 -10.17
C LYS A 341 -10.40 -9.84 -9.90
N GLY A 342 -10.15 -10.30 -8.68
CA GLY A 342 -10.62 -11.58 -8.18
C GLY A 342 -12.14 -11.69 -8.15
N TYR A 343 -12.64 -12.90 -8.06
CA TYR A 343 -14.08 -13.17 -8.12
C TYR A 343 -14.86 -12.58 -6.96
N TYR A 344 -14.23 -12.33 -5.81
CA TYR A 344 -14.84 -11.62 -4.69
C TYR A 344 -15.52 -10.33 -5.14
N TYR A 345 -14.87 -9.50 -5.95
CA TYR A 345 -15.40 -8.20 -6.38
C TYR A 345 -16.64 -8.28 -7.28
N THR A 346 -16.86 -9.41 -7.92
CA THR A 346 -18.07 -9.69 -8.70
C THR A 346 -19.16 -10.30 -7.82
N LEU A 347 -18.79 -11.25 -6.99
CA LEU A 347 -19.72 -12.07 -6.19
C LEU A 347 -20.21 -11.38 -4.92
N ARG A 348 -19.49 -10.40 -4.40
CA ARG A 348 -19.85 -9.67 -3.17
C ARG A 348 -21.21 -8.96 -3.21
N ASN A 349 -21.81 -8.82 -4.40
CA ASN A 349 -23.14 -8.25 -4.55
C ASN A 349 -24.26 -9.28 -4.30
N ARG A 350 -23.93 -10.55 -4.08
CA ARG A 350 -24.85 -11.65 -3.79
C ARG A 350 -25.02 -11.80 -2.28
N GLU A 351 -26.28 -11.85 -1.82
CA GLU A 351 -26.62 -12.01 -0.40
C GLU A 351 -26.11 -13.34 0.16
N ASP A 352 -26.29 -14.46 -0.57
CA ASP A 352 -25.83 -15.78 -0.18
C ASP A 352 -24.31 -15.87 0.02
N VAL A 353 -23.53 -15.17 -0.80
CA VAL A 353 -22.06 -15.08 -0.66
C VAL A 353 -21.68 -14.25 0.56
N CYS A 354 -22.37 -13.16 0.82
CA CYS A 354 -22.14 -12.36 2.03
C CYS A 354 -22.47 -13.16 3.29
N ASP A 355 -23.59 -13.90 3.30
CA ASP A 355 -23.97 -14.76 4.42
C ASP A 355 -22.97 -15.90 4.65
N GLN A 356 -22.43 -16.49 3.56
CA GLN A 356 -21.36 -17.51 3.65
C GLN A 356 -20.10 -16.91 4.31
N ILE A 357 -19.68 -15.70 3.89
CA ILE A 357 -18.51 -15.04 4.48
C ILE A 357 -18.77 -14.71 5.95
N LEU A 358 -19.92 -14.13 6.29
CA LEU A 358 -20.29 -13.83 7.67
C LEU A 358 -20.26 -15.08 8.55
N ALA A 359 -20.79 -16.21 8.06
CA ALA A 359 -20.79 -17.49 8.77
C ALA A 359 -19.36 -18.00 9.03
N GLU A 360 -18.46 -17.90 8.05
CA GLU A 360 -17.05 -18.32 8.19
C GLU A 360 -16.33 -17.55 9.32
N PHE A 361 -16.66 -16.27 9.50
CA PHE A 361 -16.09 -15.44 10.57
C PHE A 361 -16.88 -15.45 11.87
N GLY A 362 -17.97 -16.23 11.96
CA GLY A 362 -18.80 -16.34 13.16
C GLY A 362 -19.67 -15.12 13.42
N ALA A 363 -19.98 -14.34 12.39
CA ALA A 363 -20.81 -13.14 12.46
C ALA A 363 -22.21 -13.34 11.85
N SER A 364 -22.76 -14.56 11.95
CA SER A 364 -24.07 -14.90 11.35
C SER A 364 -25.23 -14.24 12.09
N GLY A 365 -26.22 -13.74 11.35
CA GLY A 365 -27.47 -13.25 11.92
C GLY A 365 -28.26 -12.36 10.96
N PRO A 366 -29.54 -12.10 11.25
CA PRO A 366 -30.40 -11.30 10.37
C PRO A 366 -29.95 -9.82 10.26
N HIS A 367 -29.21 -9.34 11.27
CA HIS A 367 -28.69 -7.97 11.35
C HIS A 367 -27.15 -7.92 11.25
N SER A 368 -26.55 -8.99 10.72
CA SER A 368 -25.11 -9.02 10.49
C SER A 368 -24.77 -8.43 9.13
N HIS A 369 -23.72 -7.61 9.10
CA HIS A 369 -23.27 -6.93 7.88
C HIS A 369 -21.77 -7.10 7.70
N ILE A 370 -21.33 -7.03 6.45
CA ILE A 370 -19.94 -6.82 6.07
C ILE A 370 -19.74 -5.33 5.86
N ILE A 371 -18.70 -4.79 6.47
CA ILE A 371 -18.26 -3.39 6.28
C ILE A 371 -16.85 -3.42 5.72
N ASN A 372 -16.67 -2.94 4.49
CA ASN A 372 -15.35 -2.91 3.86
C ASN A 372 -15.03 -1.57 3.18
N GLY A 373 -13.75 -1.39 2.82
CA GLY A 373 -13.22 -0.22 2.15
C GLY A 373 -12.68 -0.52 0.75
N HIS A 374 -11.47 -0.08 0.45
CA HIS A 374 -10.65 -0.37 -0.74
C HIS A 374 -11.21 0.15 -2.07
N VAL A 375 -12.49 -0.06 -2.36
CA VAL A 375 -13.11 0.34 -3.63
C VAL A 375 -14.06 1.50 -3.38
N PRO A 376 -13.72 2.72 -3.86
CA PRO A 376 -14.59 3.89 -3.70
C PRO A 376 -15.96 3.67 -4.34
N VAL A 377 -17.01 4.08 -3.64
CA VAL A 377 -18.37 4.10 -4.17
C VAL A 377 -18.54 5.29 -5.10
N LYS A 378 -18.89 5.04 -6.35
CA LYS A 378 -19.06 6.08 -7.37
C LYS A 378 -20.47 6.68 -7.32
N THR A 379 -20.77 7.38 -6.23
CA THR A 379 -22.11 7.99 -5.99
C THR A 379 -22.54 8.93 -7.12
N ILE A 380 -21.59 9.68 -7.72
CA ILE A 380 -21.87 10.57 -8.88
C ILE A 380 -22.34 9.75 -10.09
N GLN A 381 -21.97 8.46 -10.19
CA GLN A 381 -22.42 7.54 -11.24
C GLN A 381 -23.66 6.73 -10.82
N GLY A 382 -24.30 7.07 -9.69
CA GLY A 382 -25.49 6.38 -9.18
C GLY A 382 -25.20 5.07 -8.42
N GLU A 383 -23.94 4.75 -8.14
CA GLU A 383 -23.61 3.56 -7.34
C GLU A 383 -24.06 3.75 -5.89
N GLN A 384 -24.75 2.73 -5.37
CA GLN A 384 -25.20 2.74 -3.98
C GLN A 384 -24.11 2.18 -3.05
N PRO A 385 -23.90 2.77 -1.86
CA PRO A 385 -22.95 2.24 -0.88
C PRO A 385 -23.39 0.89 -0.32
N MET A 386 -24.68 0.65 -0.23
CA MET A 386 -25.27 -0.58 0.27
C MET A 386 -25.45 -1.59 -0.87
N LYS A 387 -24.95 -2.81 -0.71
CA LYS A 387 -24.98 -3.91 -1.70
C LYS A 387 -25.52 -5.19 -1.06
N ALA A 388 -25.70 -6.23 -1.88
CA ALA A 388 -26.14 -7.55 -1.41
C ALA A 388 -27.39 -7.49 -0.50
N ASN A 389 -28.43 -6.75 -0.92
CA ASN A 389 -29.67 -6.56 -0.15
C ASN A 389 -29.43 -6.06 1.29
N GLY A 390 -28.46 -5.18 1.47
CA GLY A 390 -28.13 -4.61 2.79
C GLY A 390 -27.07 -5.40 3.59
N LYS A 391 -26.50 -6.46 3.05
CA LYS A 391 -25.48 -7.26 3.74
C LYS A 391 -24.07 -6.68 3.65
N LEU A 392 -23.80 -5.83 2.67
CA LEU A 392 -22.48 -5.24 2.44
C LEU A 392 -22.57 -3.72 2.33
N PHE A 393 -21.67 -3.02 3.04
CA PHE A 393 -21.50 -1.56 3.06
C PHE A 393 -20.09 -1.16 2.64
#